data_6375ff50dc7f4dadc8e284b2486c656d
#
_entry.id   6375ff50dc7f4dadc8e284b2486c656d
#
_cell.length_a   1.000
_cell.length_b   1.000
_cell.length_c   1.000
_cell.angle_alpha   90.00
_cell.angle_beta   90.00
_cell.angle_gamma   90.00
#
_symmetry.space_group_name_H-M   'P 1'
#
loop_
_entity.id
_entity.type
_entity.pdbx_description
1 polymer ?
#
loop_
_entity_poly.entity_id
_entity_poly.type
_entity_poly.pdbx_seq_one_letter_code
_entity_poly.pdbx_strand_id
1 'polypeptide(L)'
;AVFQRKMDNCFRGCESFIAVYIDDILVFSENEKEHTKHLQEMLRRCKQHGLVLSPTKMKIAQREIEFLGTTIGCGRIKLQAHIIKKIANFKDEDLKEKKGLRSWLRILNYARAYIPRLGILLGPLYEKTSPHGDKRMKASDWALVQKIKAQVQNLPDMEIPPKQAYIVIEADGCME
;
A
#
# COMPACT_ATOMS: atom_id res chain seq x y z
N ALA A 1 15.14 -6.20 8.93
CA ALA A 1 15.79 -5.12 9.73
C ALA A 1 17.20 -4.77 9.23
N VAL A 2 18.13 -5.72 9.07
CA VAL A 2 19.52 -5.41 8.65
C VAL A 2 19.59 -4.89 7.21
N PHE A 3 18.88 -5.53 6.28
CA PHE A 3 18.88 -5.13 4.87
C PHE A 3 18.29 -3.73 4.70
N GLN A 4 17.12 -3.44 5.28
CA GLN A 4 16.51 -2.11 5.22
C GLN A 4 17.47 -1.02 5.73
N ARG A 5 18.16 -1.26 6.86
CA ARG A 5 19.16 -0.31 7.39
C ARG A 5 20.31 -0.04 6.41
N LYS A 6 20.76 -1.06 5.67
CA LYS A 6 21.77 -0.87 4.62
C LYS A 6 21.22 -0.04 3.47
N MET A 7 19.99 -0.27 3.06
CA MET A 7 19.31 0.52 2.02
C MET A 7 19.12 1.97 2.46
N ASP A 8 18.65 2.21 3.68
CA ASP A 8 18.48 3.54 4.26
C ASP A 8 19.81 4.30 4.31
N ASN A 9 20.92 3.62 4.69
CA ASN A 9 22.25 4.23 4.69
C ASN A 9 22.78 4.52 3.28
N CYS A 10 22.48 3.67 2.30
CA CYS A 10 22.87 3.87 0.91
C CYS A 10 22.24 5.16 0.34
N PHE A 11 20.96 5.39 0.61
CA PHE A 11 20.18 6.49 0.04
C PHE A 11 19.96 7.66 1.00
N ARG A 12 20.67 7.70 2.11
CA ARG A 12 20.61 8.83 3.06
C ARG A 12 20.90 10.15 2.37
N GLY A 13 20.00 11.14 2.55
CA GLY A 13 20.08 12.46 1.91
C GLY A 13 19.46 12.50 0.51
N CYS A 14 18.83 11.41 0.06
CA CYS A 14 18.09 11.34 -1.21
C CYS A 14 16.57 11.24 -1.02
N GLU A 15 16.08 11.44 0.19
CA GLU A 15 14.66 11.23 0.57
C GLU A 15 13.70 12.16 -0.20
N SER A 16 14.21 13.27 -0.76
CA SER A 16 13.44 14.20 -1.59
C SER A 16 13.06 13.65 -2.97
N PHE A 17 13.71 12.58 -3.44
CA PHE A 17 13.47 11.98 -4.76
C PHE A 17 13.62 10.46 -4.80
N ILE A 18 13.95 9.81 -3.68
CA ILE A 18 14.03 8.35 -3.57
C ILE A 18 13.22 7.88 -2.37
N ALA A 19 12.34 6.91 -2.60
CA ALA A 19 11.70 6.13 -1.56
C ALA A 19 12.17 4.67 -1.64
N VAL A 20 12.50 4.07 -0.49
CA VAL A 20 13.00 2.69 -0.40
C VAL A 20 12.10 1.88 0.52
N TYR A 21 11.69 0.72 0.05
CA TYR A 21 10.96 -0.24 0.86
C TYR A 21 11.50 -1.64 0.59
N ILE A 22 12.26 -2.15 1.55
CA ILE A 22 12.95 -3.44 1.45
C ILE A 22 13.86 -3.47 0.21
N ASP A 23 13.50 -4.20 -0.83
CA ASP A 23 14.24 -4.35 -2.10
C ASP A 23 13.70 -3.46 -3.23
N ASP A 24 12.57 -2.80 -3.02
CA ASP A 24 11.99 -1.89 -4.00
C ASP A 24 12.54 -0.46 -3.82
N ILE A 25 13.03 0.13 -4.91
CA ILE A 25 13.53 1.51 -4.97
C ILE A 25 12.64 2.29 -5.95
N LEU A 26 11.98 3.33 -5.46
CA LEU A 26 11.21 4.26 -6.27
C LEU A 26 11.97 5.58 -6.41
N VAL A 27 12.27 5.98 -7.65
CA VAL A 27 12.84 7.30 -7.98
C VAL A 27 11.75 8.15 -8.61
N PHE A 28 11.51 9.34 -8.08
CA PHE A 28 10.48 10.25 -8.57
C PHE A 28 11.04 11.64 -8.84
N SER A 29 10.43 12.36 -9.78
CA SER A 29 10.92 13.66 -10.26
C SER A 29 9.80 14.44 -10.92
N GLU A 30 9.90 15.75 -10.94
CA GLU A 30 8.90 16.62 -11.57
C GLU A 30 9.00 16.65 -13.10
N ASN A 31 10.21 16.45 -13.63
CA ASN A 31 10.48 16.50 -15.07
C ASN A 31 11.62 15.54 -15.46
N GLU A 32 11.74 15.29 -16.77
CA GLU A 32 12.71 14.33 -17.33
C GLU A 32 14.18 14.73 -17.05
N LYS A 33 14.48 16.03 -17.07
CA LYS A 33 15.85 16.53 -16.83
C LYS A 33 16.30 16.25 -15.40
N GLU A 34 15.43 16.48 -14.43
CA GLU A 34 15.68 16.13 -13.04
C GLU A 34 15.71 14.61 -12.86
N HIS A 35 14.79 13.89 -13.51
CA HIS A 35 14.76 12.43 -13.43
C HIS A 35 16.06 11.80 -13.87
N THR A 36 16.68 12.30 -14.95
CA THR A 36 17.99 11.84 -15.40
C THR A 36 19.06 12.02 -14.33
N LYS A 37 19.09 13.17 -13.65
CA LYS A 37 20.05 13.44 -12.56
C LYS A 37 19.79 12.54 -11.35
N HIS A 38 18.54 12.35 -10.97
CA HIS A 38 18.15 11.50 -9.85
C HIS A 38 18.51 10.02 -10.12
N LEU A 39 18.29 9.54 -11.34
CA LEU A 39 18.70 8.18 -11.74
C LEU A 39 20.25 8.04 -11.71
N GLN A 40 21.00 9.03 -12.19
CA GLN A 40 22.46 9.01 -12.13
C GLN A 40 22.96 8.94 -10.68
N GLU A 41 22.37 9.74 -9.79
CA GLU A 41 22.72 9.71 -8.36
C GLU A 41 22.35 8.38 -7.72
N MET A 42 21.18 7.84 -8.01
CA MET A 42 20.77 6.51 -7.55
C MET A 42 21.76 5.43 -7.98
N LEU A 43 22.15 5.40 -9.26
CA LEU A 43 23.12 4.43 -9.80
C LEU A 43 24.51 4.61 -9.19
N ARG A 44 24.94 5.87 -8.99
CA ARG A 44 26.21 6.19 -8.32
C ARG A 44 26.25 5.62 -6.90
N ARG A 45 25.16 5.81 -6.13
CA ARG A 45 25.02 5.27 -4.77
C ARG A 45 25.02 3.74 -4.77
N CYS A 46 24.26 3.12 -5.65
CA CYS A 46 24.26 1.66 -5.79
C CYS A 46 25.68 1.12 -6.03
N LYS A 47 26.42 1.72 -6.97
CA LYS A 47 27.80 1.34 -7.26
C LYS A 47 28.71 1.51 -6.04
N GLN A 48 28.61 2.64 -5.35
CA GLN A 48 29.42 2.95 -4.17
C GLN A 48 29.19 1.95 -3.02
N HIS A 49 27.96 1.49 -2.84
CA HIS A 49 27.58 0.56 -1.76
C HIS A 49 27.53 -0.91 -2.20
N GLY A 50 27.96 -1.23 -3.42
CA GLY A 50 27.98 -2.61 -3.94
C GLY A 50 26.60 -3.21 -4.15
N LEU A 51 25.57 -2.39 -4.39
CA LEU A 51 24.22 -2.88 -4.70
C LEU A 51 24.13 -3.27 -6.17
N VAL A 52 23.67 -4.50 -6.42
CA VAL A 52 23.45 -5.02 -7.76
C VAL A 52 21.98 -4.91 -8.09
N LEU A 53 21.66 -4.17 -9.15
CA LEU A 53 20.30 -4.01 -9.66
C LEU A 53 20.01 -5.03 -10.75
N SER A 54 18.75 -5.49 -10.83
CA SER A 54 18.31 -6.40 -11.92
C SER A 54 17.79 -5.58 -13.10
N PRO A 55 18.49 -5.53 -14.24
CA PRO A 55 18.05 -4.73 -15.41
C PRO A 55 16.68 -5.15 -15.92
N THR A 56 16.36 -6.44 -15.84
CA THR A 56 15.09 -7.00 -16.32
C THR A 56 13.88 -6.62 -15.48
N LYS A 57 14.09 -6.19 -14.21
CA LYS A 57 13.04 -5.74 -13.31
C LYS A 57 12.90 -4.22 -13.25
N MET A 58 13.82 -3.49 -13.87
CA MET A 58 13.79 -2.02 -13.86
C MET A 58 12.70 -1.49 -14.79
N LYS A 59 11.88 -0.59 -14.27
CA LYS A 59 10.91 0.20 -15.03
C LYS A 59 11.42 1.64 -15.00
N ILE A 60 11.94 2.14 -16.12
CA ILE A 60 12.57 3.47 -16.18
C ILE A 60 11.66 4.44 -16.93
N ALA A 61 11.63 5.71 -16.49
CA ALA A 61 10.92 6.82 -17.13
C ALA A 61 9.42 6.54 -17.38
N GLN A 62 8.76 5.89 -16.44
CA GLN A 62 7.32 5.65 -16.50
C GLN A 62 6.56 6.86 -15.93
N ARG A 63 5.47 7.26 -16.57
CA ARG A 63 4.57 8.31 -16.05
C ARG A 63 3.75 7.81 -14.87
N GLU A 64 3.43 6.53 -14.85
CA GLU A 64 2.76 5.84 -13.76
C GLU A 64 3.52 4.54 -13.45
N ILE A 65 3.68 4.23 -12.19
CA ILE A 65 4.40 3.02 -11.73
C ILE A 65 3.62 2.32 -10.63
N GLU A 66 3.67 1.01 -10.63
CA GLU A 66 3.17 0.18 -9.54
C GLU A 66 4.19 0.10 -8.42
N PHE A 67 3.78 0.52 -7.22
CA PHE A 67 4.61 0.50 -6.02
C PHE A 67 3.76 0.18 -4.79
N LEU A 68 4.17 -0.80 -3.99
CA LEU A 68 3.51 -1.22 -2.74
C LEU A 68 1.99 -1.43 -2.83
N GLY A 69 1.52 -2.03 -3.93
CA GLY A 69 0.09 -2.32 -4.12
C GLY A 69 -0.73 -1.16 -4.64
N THR A 70 -0.08 -0.04 -4.97
CA THR A 70 -0.70 1.15 -5.56
C THR A 70 -0.08 1.46 -6.92
N THR A 71 -0.80 2.18 -7.76
CA THR A 71 -0.29 2.83 -8.96
C THR A 71 -0.12 4.31 -8.65
N ILE A 72 1.11 4.83 -8.77
CA ILE A 72 1.48 6.21 -8.45
C ILE A 72 1.90 6.90 -9.75
N GLY A 73 1.38 8.08 -9.99
CA GLY A 73 1.76 8.90 -11.14
C GLY A 73 0.74 9.99 -11.45
N CYS A 74 1.12 10.96 -12.26
CA CYS A 74 0.26 12.07 -12.67
C CYS A 74 -0.44 12.79 -11.50
N GLY A 75 0.24 12.92 -10.35
CA GLY A 75 -0.31 13.56 -9.14
C GLY A 75 -1.34 12.71 -8.39
N ARG A 76 -1.50 11.43 -8.71
CA ARG A 76 -2.52 10.55 -8.14
C ARG A 76 -1.93 9.25 -7.61
N ILE A 77 -2.65 8.68 -6.66
CA ILE A 77 -2.39 7.35 -6.10
C ILE A 77 -3.67 6.53 -6.22
N LYS A 78 -3.58 5.38 -6.89
CA LYS A 78 -4.69 4.47 -7.14
C LYS A 78 -4.40 3.10 -6.55
N LEU A 79 -5.41 2.44 -6.01
CA LEU A 79 -5.28 1.03 -5.65
C LEU A 79 -5.17 0.19 -6.94
N GLN A 80 -4.24 -0.77 -6.98
CA GLN A 80 -4.04 -1.61 -8.16
C GLN A 80 -5.30 -2.42 -8.50
N ALA A 81 -5.66 -2.46 -9.78
CA ALA A 81 -6.88 -3.11 -10.27
C ALA A 81 -6.98 -4.60 -9.89
N HIS A 82 -5.85 -5.32 -9.83
CA HIS A 82 -5.84 -6.72 -9.42
C HIS A 82 -6.17 -6.90 -7.94
N ILE A 83 -5.81 -5.95 -7.06
CA ILE A 83 -6.17 -5.95 -5.63
C ILE A 83 -7.66 -5.69 -5.48
N ILE A 84 -8.19 -4.69 -6.21
CA ILE A 84 -9.64 -4.40 -6.26
C ILE A 84 -10.41 -5.67 -6.65
N LYS A 85 -10.02 -6.31 -7.75
CA LYS A 85 -10.64 -7.56 -8.23
C LYS A 85 -10.54 -8.67 -7.19
N LYS A 86 -9.40 -8.81 -6.53
CA LYS A 86 -9.18 -9.85 -5.51
C LYS A 86 -10.07 -9.65 -4.29
N ILE A 87 -10.34 -8.41 -3.88
CA ILE A 87 -11.26 -8.10 -2.78
C ILE A 87 -12.69 -8.34 -3.23
N ALA A 88 -13.11 -7.78 -4.38
CA ALA A 88 -14.49 -7.83 -4.86
C ALA A 88 -14.94 -9.25 -5.21
N ASN A 89 -14.07 -10.04 -5.84
CA ASN A 89 -14.38 -11.40 -6.30
C ASN A 89 -13.98 -12.49 -5.29
N PHE A 90 -13.67 -12.11 -4.04
CA PHE A 90 -13.38 -13.11 -3.01
C PHE A 90 -14.61 -13.98 -2.76
N LYS A 91 -14.44 -15.30 -2.76
CA LYS A 91 -15.56 -16.24 -2.65
C LYS A 91 -16.23 -16.16 -1.29
N ASP A 92 -17.56 -16.08 -1.28
CA ASP A 92 -18.35 -16.00 -0.05
C ASP A 92 -18.24 -17.30 0.78
N GLU A 93 -18.04 -18.45 0.12
CA GLU A 93 -17.81 -19.72 0.79
C GLU A 93 -16.56 -19.68 1.67
N ASP A 94 -15.47 -19.10 1.15
CA ASP A 94 -14.20 -19.01 1.89
C ASP A 94 -14.35 -18.07 3.11
N LEU A 95 -15.23 -17.07 3.05
CA LEU A 95 -15.47 -16.13 4.16
C LEU A 95 -16.18 -16.77 5.36
N LYS A 96 -16.83 -17.93 5.18
CA LYS A 96 -17.41 -18.70 6.28
C LYS A 96 -16.34 -19.30 7.19
N GLU A 97 -15.13 -19.49 6.66
CA GLU A 97 -14.00 -20.02 7.40
C GLU A 97 -13.15 -18.90 8.00
N LYS A 98 -12.68 -19.09 9.23
CA LYS A 98 -11.79 -18.14 9.93
C LYS A 98 -10.54 -17.80 9.10
N LYS A 99 -9.95 -18.77 8.42
CA LYS A 99 -8.76 -18.60 7.59
C LYS A 99 -9.04 -17.72 6.37
N GLY A 100 -10.15 -17.98 5.68
CA GLY A 100 -10.58 -17.19 4.52
C GLY A 100 -10.94 -15.75 4.90
N LEU A 101 -11.73 -15.58 5.98
CA LEU A 101 -12.09 -14.27 6.50
C LEU A 101 -10.84 -13.45 6.89
N ARG A 102 -9.88 -14.04 7.60
CA ARG A 102 -8.60 -13.38 7.93
C ARG A 102 -7.81 -12.99 6.68
N SER A 103 -7.81 -13.86 5.66
CA SER A 103 -7.13 -13.58 4.40
C SER A 103 -7.77 -12.37 3.70
N TRP A 104 -9.09 -12.31 3.63
CA TRP A 104 -9.82 -11.20 3.03
C TRP A 104 -9.61 -9.89 3.80
N LEU A 105 -9.73 -9.91 5.13
CA LEU A 105 -9.47 -8.76 5.99
C LEU A 105 -8.03 -8.22 5.82
N ARG A 106 -7.05 -9.13 5.62
CA ARG A 106 -5.67 -8.74 5.36
C ARG A 106 -5.51 -8.03 4.02
N ILE A 107 -6.20 -8.50 2.98
CA ILE A 107 -6.17 -7.86 1.66
C ILE A 107 -6.86 -6.48 1.71
N LEU A 108 -7.91 -6.32 2.51
CA LEU A 108 -8.60 -5.04 2.70
C LEU A 108 -7.71 -3.95 3.29
N ASN A 109 -6.62 -4.28 3.98
CA ASN A 109 -5.68 -3.28 4.47
C ASN A 109 -5.08 -2.42 3.34
N TYR A 110 -4.95 -2.96 2.12
CA TYR A 110 -4.53 -2.16 0.96
C TYR A 110 -5.54 -1.08 0.58
N ALA A 111 -6.83 -1.32 0.84
CA ALA A 111 -7.90 -0.36 0.58
C ALA A 111 -8.15 0.61 1.75
N ARG A 112 -7.43 0.47 2.88
CA ARG A 112 -7.71 1.21 4.12
C ARG A 112 -7.64 2.72 3.95
N ALA A 113 -6.66 3.21 3.18
CA ALA A 113 -6.50 4.64 2.94
C ALA A 113 -7.60 5.23 2.04
N TYR A 114 -8.27 4.39 1.24
CA TYR A 114 -9.29 4.81 0.26
C TYR A 114 -10.71 4.76 0.82
N ILE A 115 -10.94 4.06 1.94
CA ILE A 115 -12.26 3.89 2.55
C ILE A 115 -12.24 4.53 3.94
N PRO A 116 -12.94 5.66 4.12
CA PRO A 116 -13.01 6.31 5.42
C PRO A 116 -13.55 5.36 6.50
N ARG A 117 -12.90 5.36 7.65
CA ARG A 117 -13.29 4.57 8.83
C ARG A 117 -13.40 3.06 8.58
N LEU A 118 -12.66 2.52 7.60
CA LEU A 118 -12.71 1.08 7.28
C LEU A 118 -12.44 0.20 8.51
N GLY A 119 -11.52 0.59 9.40
CA GLY A 119 -11.22 -0.14 10.62
C GLY A 119 -12.45 -0.31 11.53
N ILE A 120 -13.25 0.73 11.69
CA ILE A 120 -14.51 0.69 12.47
C ILE A 120 -15.55 -0.17 11.77
N LEU A 121 -15.69 -0.02 10.45
CA LEU A 121 -16.62 -0.82 9.65
C LEU A 121 -16.31 -2.32 9.74
N LEU A 122 -15.03 -2.70 9.79
CA LEU A 122 -14.59 -4.08 9.85
C LEU A 122 -14.63 -4.68 11.28
N GLY A 123 -14.86 -3.89 12.31
CA GLY A 123 -14.90 -4.34 13.72
C GLY A 123 -15.69 -5.64 13.92
N PRO A 124 -16.96 -5.74 13.50
CA PRO A 124 -17.76 -6.96 13.62
C PRO A 124 -17.13 -8.19 12.96
N LEU A 125 -16.45 -8.00 11.82
CA LEU A 125 -15.78 -9.09 11.10
C LEU A 125 -14.45 -9.49 11.77
N TYR A 126 -13.73 -8.55 12.38
CA TYR A 126 -12.55 -8.88 13.18
C TYR A 126 -12.91 -9.71 14.41
N GLU A 127 -14.03 -9.41 15.09
CA GLU A 127 -14.55 -10.20 16.20
C GLU A 127 -14.78 -11.67 15.82
N LYS A 128 -15.27 -11.94 14.60
CA LYS A 128 -15.45 -13.30 14.07
C LYS A 128 -14.13 -14.07 13.96
N THR A 129 -13.03 -13.37 13.83
CA THR A 129 -11.69 -13.99 13.76
C THR A 129 -11.03 -14.20 15.12
N SER A 130 -11.62 -13.64 16.19
CA SER A 130 -11.15 -13.80 17.56
C SER A 130 -11.24 -15.28 18.01
N PRO A 131 -10.38 -15.74 18.96
CA PRO A 131 -10.50 -17.07 19.57
C PRO A 131 -11.85 -17.30 20.26
N HIS A 132 -12.40 -16.25 20.88
CA HIS A 132 -13.62 -16.31 21.71
C HIS A 132 -14.85 -15.71 21.02
N GLY A 133 -14.73 -15.23 19.77
CA GLY A 133 -15.85 -14.62 19.02
C GLY A 133 -16.79 -15.66 18.44
N ASP A 134 -18.07 -15.25 18.24
CA ASP A 134 -19.06 -16.04 17.49
C ASP A 134 -18.64 -16.13 16.02
N LYS A 135 -18.29 -17.33 15.58
CA LYS A 135 -17.75 -17.59 14.24
C LYS A 135 -18.82 -17.60 13.15
N ARG A 136 -20.12 -17.62 13.51
CA ARG A 136 -21.21 -17.66 12.53
C ARG A 136 -21.40 -16.31 11.88
N MET A 137 -21.42 -16.30 10.56
CA MET A 137 -21.76 -15.11 9.77
C MET A 137 -23.27 -14.87 9.82
N LYS A 138 -23.66 -13.72 10.38
CA LYS A 138 -25.06 -13.27 10.44
C LYS A 138 -25.43 -12.53 9.14
N ALA A 139 -26.73 -12.29 8.93
CA ALA A 139 -27.21 -11.53 7.77
C ALA A 139 -26.59 -10.12 7.70
N SER A 140 -26.40 -9.46 8.85
CA SER A 140 -25.72 -8.16 8.96
C SER A 140 -24.25 -8.21 8.51
N ASP A 141 -23.53 -9.29 8.83
CA ASP A 141 -22.15 -9.48 8.44
C ASP A 141 -22.03 -9.65 6.91
N TRP A 142 -22.96 -10.42 6.33
CA TRP A 142 -23.02 -10.58 4.87
C TRP A 142 -23.39 -9.29 4.17
N ALA A 143 -24.34 -8.51 4.69
CA ALA A 143 -24.68 -7.20 4.14
C ALA A 143 -23.46 -6.27 4.17
N LEU A 144 -22.68 -6.29 5.27
CA LEU A 144 -21.44 -5.53 5.38
C LEU A 144 -20.39 -5.98 4.37
N VAL A 145 -20.18 -7.29 4.20
CA VAL A 145 -19.27 -7.86 3.19
C VAL A 145 -19.64 -7.38 1.79
N GLN A 146 -20.90 -7.48 1.39
CA GLN A 146 -21.36 -7.06 0.07
C GLN A 146 -21.21 -5.55 -0.12
N LYS A 147 -21.53 -4.76 0.90
CA LYS A 147 -21.32 -3.30 0.86
C LYS A 147 -19.84 -2.94 0.61
N ILE A 148 -18.92 -3.60 1.32
CA ILE A 148 -17.48 -3.35 1.15
C ILE A 148 -17.00 -3.81 -0.23
N LYS A 149 -17.43 -4.97 -0.71
CA LYS A 149 -17.10 -5.45 -2.06
C LYS A 149 -17.56 -4.48 -3.16
N ALA A 150 -18.76 -3.92 -3.02
CA ALA A 150 -19.28 -2.90 -3.94
C ALA A 150 -18.51 -1.59 -3.85
N GLN A 151 -18.20 -1.15 -2.62
CA GLN A 151 -17.46 0.11 -2.39
C GLN A 151 -16.04 0.06 -2.96
N VAL A 152 -15.34 -1.07 -2.82
CA VAL A 152 -13.98 -1.25 -3.34
C VAL A 152 -13.91 -1.15 -4.86
N GLN A 153 -14.98 -1.50 -5.57
CA GLN A 153 -15.04 -1.39 -7.04
C GLN A 153 -15.11 0.06 -7.53
N ASN A 154 -15.54 0.99 -6.67
CA ASN A 154 -15.75 2.41 -7.00
C ASN A 154 -14.90 3.31 -6.09
N LEU A 155 -13.65 2.92 -5.79
CA LEU A 155 -12.75 3.74 -5.00
C LEU A 155 -12.34 4.99 -5.75
N PRO A 156 -12.32 6.16 -5.10
CA PRO A 156 -11.76 7.36 -5.68
C PRO A 156 -10.23 7.26 -5.79
N ASP A 157 -9.67 7.93 -6.78
CA ASP A 157 -8.23 8.19 -6.78
C ASP A 157 -7.91 9.15 -5.63
N MET A 158 -6.78 8.94 -4.97
CA MET A 158 -6.24 9.90 -4.00
C MET A 158 -5.29 10.85 -4.72
N GLU A 159 -5.33 12.12 -4.36
CA GLU A 159 -4.35 13.10 -4.82
C GLU A 159 -3.10 13.04 -3.96
N ILE A 160 -1.94 13.24 -4.58
CA ILE A 160 -0.68 13.42 -3.85
C ILE A 160 -0.74 14.79 -3.17
N PRO A 161 -0.53 14.88 -1.85
CA PRO A 161 -0.57 16.16 -1.16
C PRO A 161 0.40 17.17 -1.78
N PRO A 162 0.01 18.45 -1.93
CA PRO A 162 0.91 19.49 -2.43
C PRO A 162 2.08 19.70 -1.45
N LYS A 163 3.20 20.26 -1.93
CA LYS A 163 4.40 20.48 -1.10
C LYS A 163 4.14 21.35 0.14
N GLN A 164 3.11 22.20 0.11
CA GLN A 164 2.73 23.07 1.22
C GLN A 164 1.73 22.43 2.18
N ALA A 165 1.35 21.18 1.97
CA ALA A 165 0.42 20.49 2.85
C ALA A 165 1.04 20.27 4.23
N TYR A 166 0.28 20.54 5.28
CA TYR A 166 0.67 20.20 6.64
C TYR A 166 0.47 18.72 6.89
N ILE A 167 1.46 18.10 7.52
CA ILE A 167 1.34 16.71 7.99
C ILE A 167 0.75 16.75 9.39
N VAL A 168 -0.44 16.19 9.56
CA VAL A 168 -1.06 15.97 10.88
C VAL A 168 -0.73 14.55 11.33
N ILE A 169 -0.05 14.44 12.45
CA ILE A 169 0.28 13.15 13.07
C ILE A 169 -0.63 13.00 14.30
N GLU A 170 -1.52 12.01 14.23
CA GLU A 170 -2.32 11.57 15.37
C GLU A 170 -1.66 10.34 15.97
N ALA A 171 -1.27 10.41 17.23
CA ALA A 171 -0.72 9.29 17.97
C ALA A 171 -1.68 8.93 19.10
N ASP A 172 -2.04 7.65 19.17
CA ASP A 172 -2.79 7.06 20.28
C ASP A 172 -1.83 6.22 21.11
N GLY A 173 -1.73 6.57 22.40
CA GLY A 173 -0.88 5.86 23.37
C GLY A 173 -1.69 4.85 24.15
N CYS A 174 -1.30 3.58 24.12
CA CYS A 174 -1.80 2.59 25.05
C CYS A 174 -0.89 2.58 26.28
N MET A 175 -1.46 2.84 27.47
CA MET A 175 -0.77 2.56 28.74
C MET A 175 -0.89 1.06 29.00
N GLU A 176 0.25 0.37 29.10
CA GLU A 176 0.34 -0.98 29.65
C GLU A 176 0.13 -0.99 31.15
#